data_04ea88fc0b8b3df7a0c3dddc60a8e63b
#
_entry.id   04ea88fc0b8b3df7a0c3dddc60a8e63b
#
_cell.length_a   1.000
_cell.length_b   1.000
_cell.length_c   1.000
_cell.angle_alpha   90.00
_cell.angle_beta   90.00
_cell.angle_gamma   90.00
#
_symmetry.space_group_name_H-M   'P 1'
#
loop_
_entity.id
_entity.type
_entity.pdbx_description
1 polymer ?
#
loop_
_entity_poly.entity_id
_entity_poly.type
_entity_poly.pdbx_seq_one_letter_code
_entity_poly.pdbx_strand_id
1 'polypeptide(L)'
;MVEKVQGVRVTSALRAALDVARFEGWIRGFVALESWFRMHPELDVEAAKAMAMDCLATMGRVKDIAEARRAISLLSGQCESPYEALCIALLAHAKMGHSIQQQVWVIPSVRVDVLIDGWLVLEIDGAVKYDGATYDSDTRRVIVEERRREVRLQNAGYTVFRVTSTELFHQPQKFLAELRATWVSGRERVLQQVVRQA
;
A
#
# COMPACT_ATOMS: atom_id res chain seq x y z
N MET A 1 18.95 -17.25 9.70
CA MET A 1 19.97 -16.83 8.73
C MET A 1 20.79 -15.68 9.30
N VAL A 2 22.10 -15.78 9.19
CA VAL A 2 23.05 -14.76 9.64
C VAL A 2 24.01 -14.50 8.50
N GLU A 3 24.26 -13.24 8.19
CA GLU A 3 25.17 -12.78 7.14
C GLU A 3 26.36 -12.07 7.76
N LYS A 4 27.45 -11.91 7.01
CA LYS A 4 28.60 -11.09 7.42
C LYS A 4 28.61 -9.81 6.59
N VAL A 5 28.47 -8.67 7.26
CA VAL A 5 28.60 -7.34 6.64
C VAL A 5 29.81 -6.66 7.28
N GLN A 6 30.81 -6.33 6.49
CA GLN A 6 32.08 -5.72 6.96
C GLN A 6 32.72 -6.49 8.15
N GLY A 7 32.64 -7.83 8.11
CA GLY A 7 33.20 -8.69 9.16
C GLY A 7 32.29 -8.92 10.38
N VAL A 8 31.21 -8.17 10.52
CA VAL A 8 30.25 -8.30 11.61
C VAL A 8 29.13 -9.27 11.22
N ARG A 9 28.77 -10.16 12.15
CA ARG A 9 27.60 -11.05 11.96
C ARG A 9 26.31 -10.28 12.20
N VAL A 10 25.44 -10.25 11.18
CA VAL A 10 24.13 -9.59 11.23
C VAL A 10 23.02 -10.55 10.84
N THR A 11 21.82 -10.29 11.29
CA THR A 11 20.62 -10.99 10.81
C THR A 11 20.36 -10.60 9.35
N SER A 12 20.04 -11.56 8.49
CA SER A 12 19.68 -11.28 7.09
C SER A 12 18.42 -10.39 7.03
N ALA A 13 18.33 -9.58 5.98
CA ALA A 13 17.19 -8.64 5.81
C ALA A 13 15.84 -9.37 5.80
N LEU A 14 15.74 -10.53 5.12
CA LEU A 14 14.52 -11.34 5.13
C LEU A 14 14.17 -11.81 6.55
N ARG A 15 15.16 -12.32 7.29
CA ARG A 15 14.92 -12.76 8.67
C ARG A 15 14.47 -11.59 9.55
N ALA A 16 15.07 -10.41 9.40
CA ALA A 16 14.67 -9.22 10.13
C ALA A 16 13.22 -8.80 9.80
N ALA A 17 12.81 -8.85 8.53
CA ALA A 17 11.44 -8.57 8.12
C ALA A 17 10.43 -9.55 8.75
N LEU A 18 10.77 -10.84 8.83
CA LEU A 18 9.95 -11.85 9.51
C LEU A 18 9.87 -11.64 11.02
N ASP A 19 10.97 -11.21 11.64
CA ASP A 19 10.98 -10.88 13.07
C ASP A 19 10.16 -9.61 13.36
N VAL A 20 10.15 -8.61 12.46
CA VAL A 20 9.21 -7.47 12.55
C VAL A 20 7.76 -7.96 12.56
N ALA A 21 7.40 -8.90 11.67
CA ALA A 21 6.05 -9.46 11.66
C ALA A 21 5.68 -10.13 12.98
N ARG A 22 6.61 -10.85 13.58
CA ARG A 22 6.40 -11.56 14.84
C ARG A 22 6.28 -10.66 16.05
N PHE A 23 7.12 -9.61 16.13
CA PHE A 23 7.19 -8.75 17.30
C PHE A 23 6.28 -7.52 17.24
N GLU A 24 6.03 -7.01 16.02
CA GLU A 24 5.28 -5.78 15.76
C GLU A 24 3.92 -6.03 15.09
N GLY A 25 3.61 -7.30 14.78
CA GLY A 25 2.40 -7.72 14.10
C GLY A 25 2.51 -7.75 12.58
N TRP A 26 1.56 -8.45 11.96
CA TRP A 26 1.59 -8.76 10.52
C TRP A 26 1.55 -7.51 9.62
N ILE A 27 0.91 -6.41 10.04
CA ILE A 27 0.83 -5.17 9.25
C ILE A 27 2.24 -4.60 9.00
N ARG A 28 3.02 -4.42 10.07
CA ARG A 28 4.41 -3.93 9.96
C ARG A 28 5.31 -4.95 9.28
N GLY A 29 5.08 -6.21 9.54
CA GLY A 29 5.78 -7.31 8.88
C GLY A 29 5.54 -7.35 7.37
N PHE A 30 4.32 -7.11 6.92
CA PHE A 30 3.99 -7.01 5.49
C PHE A 30 4.73 -5.84 4.83
N VAL A 31 4.74 -4.66 5.46
CA VAL A 31 5.51 -3.50 4.96
C VAL A 31 7.00 -3.82 4.84
N ALA A 32 7.56 -4.50 5.85
CA ALA A 32 8.96 -4.90 5.83
C ALA A 32 9.26 -5.94 4.74
N LEU A 33 8.37 -6.92 4.53
CA LEU A 33 8.50 -7.94 3.49
C LEU A 33 8.35 -7.36 2.07
N GLU A 34 7.38 -6.48 1.81
CA GLU A 34 7.26 -5.77 0.52
C GLU A 34 8.52 -4.93 0.25
N SER A 35 9.05 -4.25 1.28
CA SER A 35 10.29 -3.48 1.16
C SER A 35 11.49 -4.39 0.87
N TRP A 36 11.59 -5.54 1.52
CA TRP A 36 12.61 -6.54 1.24
C TRP A 36 12.47 -7.08 -0.19
N PHE A 37 11.28 -7.47 -0.61
CA PHE A 37 11.03 -8.03 -1.94
C PHE A 37 11.39 -7.03 -3.05
N ARG A 38 11.04 -5.76 -2.87
CA ARG A 38 11.39 -4.70 -3.85
C ARG A 38 12.90 -4.54 -4.05
N MET A 39 13.73 -4.90 -3.08
CA MET A 39 15.19 -4.89 -3.21
C MET A 39 15.74 -6.13 -3.95
N HIS A 40 14.87 -7.08 -4.33
CA HIS A 40 15.23 -8.32 -5.00
C HIS A 40 14.43 -8.48 -6.31
N PRO A 41 14.68 -7.61 -7.31
CA PRO A 41 13.92 -7.60 -8.56
C PRO A 41 14.11 -8.85 -9.41
N GLU A 42 15.09 -9.70 -9.05
CA GLU A 42 15.35 -11.00 -9.66
C GLU A 42 14.37 -12.10 -9.23
N LEU A 43 13.61 -11.87 -8.15
CA LEU A 43 12.64 -12.83 -7.64
C LEU A 43 11.24 -12.54 -8.19
N ASP A 44 10.50 -13.57 -8.53
CA ASP A 44 9.05 -13.47 -8.62
C ASP A 44 8.40 -13.62 -7.23
N VAL A 45 7.10 -13.29 -7.14
CA VAL A 45 6.39 -13.25 -5.87
C VAL A 45 6.28 -14.63 -5.20
N GLU A 46 6.16 -15.70 -5.98
CA GLU A 46 6.04 -17.06 -5.44
C GLU A 46 7.38 -17.56 -4.93
N ALA A 47 8.48 -17.26 -5.63
CA ALA A 47 9.82 -17.53 -5.14
C ALA A 47 10.13 -16.76 -3.85
N ALA A 48 9.72 -15.48 -3.77
CA ALA A 48 9.88 -14.66 -2.58
C ALA A 48 9.10 -15.23 -1.38
N LYS A 49 7.83 -15.64 -1.60
CA LYS A 49 7.02 -16.32 -0.57
C LYS A 49 7.65 -17.62 -0.10
N ALA A 50 8.13 -18.45 -1.04
CA ALA A 50 8.79 -19.71 -0.72
C ALA A 50 10.05 -19.47 0.13
N MET A 51 10.92 -18.55 -0.27
CA MET A 51 12.11 -18.18 0.51
C MET A 51 11.75 -17.67 1.92
N ALA A 52 10.70 -16.88 2.04
CA ALA A 52 10.23 -16.36 3.34
C ALA A 52 9.69 -17.51 4.23
N MET A 53 8.93 -18.45 3.65
CA MET A 53 8.44 -19.63 4.36
C MET A 53 9.57 -20.58 4.79
N ASP A 54 10.57 -20.81 3.94
CA ASP A 54 11.75 -21.61 4.27
C ASP A 54 12.56 -20.95 5.40
N CYS A 55 12.78 -19.63 5.31
CA CYS A 55 13.41 -18.87 6.38
C CYS A 55 12.63 -19.02 7.68
N LEU A 56 11.31 -18.91 7.66
CA LEU A 56 10.45 -19.07 8.82
C LEU A 56 10.53 -20.48 9.42
N ALA A 57 10.62 -21.52 8.58
CA ALA A 57 10.77 -22.90 9.00
C ALA A 57 12.08 -23.14 9.77
N THR A 58 13.17 -22.46 9.39
CA THR A 58 14.46 -22.57 10.10
C THR A 58 14.44 -21.97 11.51
N MET A 59 13.42 -21.17 11.85
CA MET A 59 13.30 -20.56 13.17
C MET A 59 12.82 -21.55 14.25
N GLY A 60 12.29 -22.71 13.84
CA GLY A 60 11.74 -23.70 14.77
C GLY A 60 10.44 -23.23 15.44
N ARG A 61 10.21 -23.68 16.68
CA ARG A 61 9.03 -23.24 17.46
C ARG A 61 9.29 -21.86 18.09
N VAL A 62 8.78 -20.84 17.44
CA VAL A 62 8.88 -19.44 17.90
C VAL A 62 7.50 -18.86 18.12
N LYS A 63 7.42 -17.90 19.05
CA LYS A 63 6.19 -17.16 19.34
C LYS A 63 5.76 -16.31 18.14
N ASP A 64 4.44 -16.12 17.99
CA ASP A 64 3.81 -15.22 17.02
C ASP A 64 4.13 -15.55 15.53
N ILE A 65 4.41 -16.83 15.23
CA ILE A 65 4.68 -17.32 13.87
C ILE A 65 3.49 -17.10 12.91
N ALA A 66 2.27 -17.05 13.45
CA ALA A 66 1.06 -16.81 12.67
C ALA A 66 1.05 -15.41 12.03
N GLU A 67 1.57 -14.41 12.73
CA GLU A 67 1.71 -13.05 12.21
C GLU A 67 2.65 -13.01 10.99
N ALA A 68 3.79 -13.69 11.08
CA ALA A 68 4.72 -13.78 9.96
C ALA A 68 4.11 -14.52 8.76
N ARG A 69 3.41 -15.64 8.98
CA ARG A 69 2.71 -16.37 7.91
C ARG A 69 1.65 -15.51 7.23
N ARG A 70 0.90 -14.72 8.00
CA ARG A 70 -0.09 -13.81 7.48
C ARG A 70 0.55 -12.72 6.62
N ALA A 71 1.65 -12.13 7.08
CA ALA A 71 2.40 -11.14 6.30
C ALA A 71 2.91 -11.72 4.97
N ILE A 72 3.47 -12.94 4.98
CA ILE A 72 3.93 -13.64 3.78
C ILE A 72 2.77 -13.90 2.81
N SER A 73 1.59 -14.33 3.31
CA SER A 73 0.46 -14.66 2.44
C SER A 73 -0.05 -13.47 1.64
N LEU A 74 0.14 -12.26 2.14
CA LEU A 74 -0.28 -11.01 1.50
C LEU A 74 0.76 -10.43 0.53
N LEU A 75 2.00 -10.93 0.53
CA LEU A 75 3.07 -10.43 -0.34
C LEU A 75 2.62 -10.45 -1.81
N SER A 76 2.67 -9.31 -2.47
CA SER A 76 2.17 -9.10 -3.83
C SER A 76 3.22 -8.55 -4.79
N GLY A 77 4.19 -7.82 -4.28
CA GLY A 77 5.18 -7.11 -5.06
C GLY A 77 4.62 -5.93 -5.87
N GLN A 78 3.38 -5.54 -5.62
CA GLN A 78 2.73 -4.46 -6.35
C GLN A 78 2.90 -3.09 -5.67
N CYS A 79 3.41 -3.05 -4.43
CA CYS A 79 3.61 -1.82 -3.69
C CYS A 79 4.90 -1.12 -4.13
N GLU A 80 4.80 0.09 -4.65
CA GLU A 80 5.94 0.89 -5.08
C GLU A 80 6.61 1.64 -3.91
N SER A 81 5.93 1.74 -2.77
CA SER A 81 6.44 2.39 -1.56
C SER A 81 6.03 1.65 -0.28
N PRO A 82 6.77 1.87 0.84
CA PRO A 82 6.35 1.35 2.15
C PRO A 82 4.98 1.89 2.61
N TYR A 83 4.60 3.08 2.18
CA TYR A 83 3.32 3.68 2.55
C TYR A 83 2.15 3.05 1.78
N GLU A 84 2.36 2.67 0.51
CA GLU A 84 1.39 1.85 -0.22
C GLU A 84 1.20 0.49 0.46
N ALA A 85 2.28 -0.18 0.84
CA ALA A 85 2.21 -1.43 1.59
C ALA A 85 1.45 -1.25 2.91
N LEU A 86 1.71 -0.18 3.66
CA LEU A 86 0.96 0.13 4.88
C LEU A 86 -0.53 0.34 4.59
N CYS A 87 -0.87 1.10 3.55
CA CYS A 87 -2.24 1.33 3.12
C CYS A 87 -2.96 0.01 2.82
N ILE A 88 -2.37 -0.84 1.98
CA ILE A 88 -2.95 -2.15 1.62
C ILE A 88 -3.15 -3.03 2.85
N ALA A 89 -2.18 -3.07 3.77
CA ALA A 89 -2.31 -3.81 5.01
C ALA A 89 -3.45 -3.29 5.89
N LEU A 90 -3.61 -1.97 5.99
CA LEU A 90 -4.71 -1.35 6.75
C LEU A 90 -6.08 -1.64 6.12
N LEU A 91 -6.20 -1.58 4.79
CA LEU A 91 -7.42 -1.94 4.07
C LEU A 91 -7.79 -3.41 4.30
N ALA A 92 -6.81 -4.32 4.21
CA ALA A 92 -6.99 -5.74 4.47
C ALA A 92 -7.39 -6.02 5.93
N HIS A 93 -6.78 -5.29 6.89
CA HIS A 93 -7.13 -5.38 8.32
C HIS A 93 -8.58 -4.92 8.58
N ALA A 94 -8.96 -3.81 7.97
CA ALA A 94 -10.30 -3.23 8.12
C ALA A 94 -11.38 -3.95 7.29
N LYS A 95 -10.99 -4.92 6.44
CA LYS A 95 -11.88 -5.59 5.46
C LYS A 95 -12.63 -4.55 4.62
N MET A 96 -11.88 -3.57 4.11
CA MET A 96 -12.42 -2.48 3.32
C MET A 96 -12.60 -2.94 1.87
N GLY A 97 -13.80 -2.66 1.28
CA GLY A 97 -14.12 -3.00 -0.09
C GLY A 97 -14.34 -4.50 -0.35
N HIS A 98 -14.82 -4.81 -1.54
CA HIS A 98 -14.97 -6.19 -2.04
C HIS A 98 -13.87 -6.54 -3.05
N SER A 99 -13.33 -5.52 -3.74
CA SER A 99 -12.25 -5.64 -4.71
C SER A 99 -11.25 -4.50 -4.48
N ILE A 100 -9.98 -4.86 -4.35
CA ILE A 100 -8.86 -3.91 -4.23
C ILE A 100 -7.87 -4.24 -5.33
N GLN A 101 -7.60 -3.27 -6.19
CA GLN A 101 -6.61 -3.37 -7.26
C GLN A 101 -5.52 -2.32 -7.01
N GLN A 102 -4.26 -2.70 -7.21
CA GLN A 102 -3.11 -1.84 -7.01
C GLN A 102 -2.51 -1.45 -8.36
N GLN A 103 -1.96 -0.25 -8.44
CA GLN A 103 -1.19 0.24 -9.58
C GLN A 103 -1.90 0.03 -10.94
N VAL A 104 -3.19 0.40 -11.00
CA VAL A 104 -4.07 0.10 -12.13
C VAL A 104 -4.31 1.33 -13.01
N TRP A 105 -4.33 1.12 -14.33
CA TRP A 105 -4.72 2.14 -15.31
C TRP A 105 -6.25 2.21 -15.36
N VAL A 106 -6.84 3.29 -14.86
CA VAL A 106 -8.30 3.47 -14.79
C VAL A 106 -8.88 4.21 -15.99
N ILE A 107 -8.08 5.10 -16.59
CA ILE A 107 -8.36 5.76 -17.86
C ILE A 107 -7.04 5.89 -18.65
N PRO A 108 -7.07 6.14 -19.98
CA PRO A 108 -5.85 6.36 -20.74
C PRO A 108 -4.94 7.40 -20.10
N SER A 109 -3.68 7.06 -19.92
CA SER A 109 -2.64 7.89 -19.29
C SER A 109 -2.83 8.25 -17.80
N VAL A 110 -3.74 7.60 -17.06
CA VAL A 110 -3.88 7.77 -15.60
C VAL A 110 -3.83 6.42 -14.90
N ARG A 111 -2.72 6.15 -14.23
CA ARG A 111 -2.53 5.04 -13.31
C ARG A 111 -2.77 5.56 -11.89
N VAL A 112 -3.41 4.77 -11.05
CA VAL A 112 -3.74 5.10 -9.66
C VAL A 112 -3.12 4.08 -8.71
N ASP A 113 -2.80 4.50 -7.49
CA ASP A 113 -2.14 3.64 -6.52
C ASP A 113 -3.05 2.49 -6.09
N VAL A 114 -4.32 2.80 -5.77
CA VAL A 114 -5.31 1.81 -5.35
C VAL A 114 -6.68 2.16 -5.93
N LEU A 115 -7.37 1.15 -6.46
CA LEU A 115 -8.77 1.23 -6.88
C LEU A 115 -9.61 0.26 -6.04
N ILE A 116 -10.62 0.78 -5.34
CA ILE A 116 -11.53 0.01 -4.49
C ILE A 116 -12.88 -0.09 -5.20
N ASP A 117 -13.39 -1.33 -5.34
CA ASP A 117 -14.70 -1.66 -5.93
C ASP A 117 -14.96 -1.04 -7.31
N GLY A 118 -13.89 -0.72 -8.06
CA GLY A 118 -13.96 -0.22 -9.43
C GLY A 118 -14.39 1.26 -9.57
N TRP A 119 -14.59 2.00 -8.47
CA TRP A 119 -15.04 3.40 -8.53
C TRP A 119 -14.35 4.35 -7.55
N LEU A 120 -13.80 3.84 -6.43
CA LEU A 120 -13.11 4.68 -5.44
C LEU A 120 -11.60 4.58 -5.64
N VAL A 121 -11.02 5.64 -6.14
CA VAL A 121 -9.58 5.81 -6.28
C VAL A 121 -9.00 6.30 -4.96
N LEU A 122 -7.94 5.65 -4.50
CA LEU A 122 -7.17 6.07 -3.33
C LEU A 122 -5.73 6.34 -3.77
N GLU A 123 -5.28 7.57 -3.56
CA GLU A 123 -3.93 8.06 -3.85
C GLU A 123 -3.18 8.29 -2.54
N ILE A 124 -1.92 7.87 -2.50
CA ILE A 124 -1.05 8.03 -1.33
C ILE A 124 0.00 9.08 -1.65
N ASP A 125 -0.23 10.29 -1.17
CA ASP A 125 0.72 11.38 -1.38
C ASP A 125 1.95 11.17 -0.47
N GLY A 126 3.13 11.13 -1.09
CA GLY A 126 4.40 11.16 -0.38
C GLY A 126 4.50 12.38 0.53
N ALA A 127 5.35 12.33 1.56
CA ALA A 127 5.65 13.52 2.32
C ALA A 127 6.28 14.56 1.38
N VAL A 128 5.49 15.55 0.97
CA VAL A 128 6.02 16.69 0.22
C VAL A 128 7.00 17.38 1.15
N LYS A 129 8.27 17.31 0.84
CA LYS A 129 9.27 18.18 1.47
C LYS A 129 8.97 19.60 0.95
N TYR A 130 8.10 20.31 1.65
CA TYR A 130 8.02 21.76 1.51
C TYR A 130 9.26 22.35 2.17
N ASP A 131 10.37 22.29 1.48
CA ASP A 131 11.57 23.06 1.83
C ASP A 131 11.42 24.50 1.32
N GLY A 132 10.41 25.19 1.71
CA GLY A 132 10.19 26.64 1.65
C GLY A 132 10.92 27.50 0.60
N ALA A 133 11.68 26.91 -0.28
CA ALA A 133 12.53 27.56 -1.26
C ALA A 133 12.09 27.16 -2.67
N THR A 134 11.56 28.14 -3.37
CA THR A 134 11.32 28.19 -4.82
C THR A 134 9.92 27.80 -5.26
N TYR A 135 9.03 28.79 -5.26
CA TYR A 135 7.88 28.84 -6.17
C TYR A 135 8.40 29.13 -7.59
N ASP A 136 8.95 28.09 -8.23
CA ASP A 136 9.38 28.19 -9.62
C ASP A 136 8.24 27.80 -10.56
N SER A 137 8.36 28.18 -11.83
CA SER A 137 7.40 27.90 -12.91
C SER A 137 7.06 26.40 -13.03
N ASP A 138 7.99 25.52 -12.67
CA ASP A 138 7.81 24.07 -12.69
C ASP A 138 6.83 23.59 -11.62
N THR A 139 6.84 24.16 -10.43
CA THR A 139 5.90 23.83 -9.36
C THR A 139 4.45 24.16 -9.75
N ARG A 140 4.24 25.31 -10.43
CA ARG A 140 2.90 25.67 -10.94
C ARG A 140 2.40 24.72 -12.01
N ARG A 141 3.26 24.26 -12.90
CA ARG A 141 2.92 23.27 -13.93
C ARG A 141 2.49 21.95 -13.28
N VAL A 142 3.24 21.44 -12.32
CA VAL A 142 2.91 20.20 -11.58
C VAL A 142 1.53 20.31 -10.92
N ILE A 143 1.24 21.42 -10.24
CA ILE A 143 -0.06 21.64 -9.59
C ILE A 143 -1.20 21.66 -10.62
N VAL A 144 -1.01 22.33 -11.77
CA VAL A 144 -2.03 22.39 -12.83
C VAL A 144 -2.26 21.01 -13.47
N GLU A 145 -1.20 20.25 -13.70
CA GLU A 145 -1.32 18.90 -14.27
C GLU A 145 -2.00 17.93 -13.31
N GLU A 146 -1.69 18.02 -12.03
CA GLU A 146 -2.32 17.21 -10.99
C GLU A 146 -3.81 17.52 -10.89
N ARG A 147 -4.19 18.81 -10.90
CA ARG A 147 -5.61 19.21 -10.92
C ARG A 147 -6.33 18.73 -12.17
N ARG A 148 -5.67 18.77 -13.34
CA ARG A 148 -6.24 18.24 -14.59
C ARG A 148 -6.41 16.73 -14.53
N ARG A 149 -5.48 16.02 -13.89
CA ARG A 149 -5.56 14.58 -13.66
C ARG A 149 -6.77 14.23 -12.78
N GLU A 150 -6.95 14.95 -11.70
CA GLU A 150 -8.11 14.77 -10.79
C GLU A 150 -9.45 15.04 -11.48
N VAL A 151 -9.56 16.16 -12.22
CA VAL A 151 -10.77 16.47 -13.00
C VAL A 151 -11.09 15.38 -14.02
N ARG A 152 -10.08 14.80 -14.69
CA ARG A 152 -10.29 13.68 -15.64
C ARG A 152 -10.85 12.44 -14.93
N LEU A 153 -10.34 12.10 -13.74
CA LEU A 153 -10.85 10.99 -12.94
C LEU A 153 -12.30 11.23 -12.52
N GLN A 154 -12.63 12.44 -12.03
CA GLN A 154 -13.98 12.80 -11.62
C GLN A 154 -14.95 12.78 -12.81
N ASN A 155 -14.56 13.30 -13.97
CA ASN A 155 -15.37 13.26 -15.20
C ASN A 155 -15.59 11.84 -15.71
N ALA A 156 -14.66 10.91 -15.44
CA ALA A 156 -14.80 9.50 -15.74
C ALA A 156 -15.64 8.73 -14.69
N GLY A 157 -16.19 9.42 -13.67
CA GLY A 157 -17.06 8.84 -12.67
C GLY A 157 -16.37 8.29 -11.42
N TYR A 158 -15.05 8.46 -11.30
CA TYR A 158 -14.31 8.03 -10.11
C TYR A 158 -14.47 9.03 -8.97
N THR A 159 -14.60 8.52 -7.76
CA THR A 159 -14.39 9.30 -6.53
C THR A 159 -12.91 9.18 -6.15
N VAL A 160 -12.24 10.30 -5.92
CA VAL A 160 -10.81 10.32 -5.52
C VAL A 160 -10.72 10.63 -4.04
N PHE A 161 -10.04 9.76 -3.30
CA PHE A 161 -9.66 9.96 -1.90
C PHE A 161 -8.14 10.06 -1.82
N ARG A 162 -7.62 11.10 -1.16
CA ARG A 162 -6.18 11.29 -0.97
C ARG A 162 -5.83 11.18 0.50
N VAL A 163 -4.69 10.57 0.76
CA VAL A 163 -4.11 10.47 2.10
C VAL A 163 -2.61 10.75 2.03
N THR A 164 -2.11 11.54 2.96
CA THR A 164 -0.67 11.74 3.08
C THR A 164 -0.01 10.57 3.80
N SER A 165 1.25 10.30 3.47
CA SER A 165 2.06 9.29 4.18
C SER A 165 2.12 9.55 5.70
N THR A 166 2.11 10.82 6.11
CA THR A 166 2.10 11.25 7.52
C THR A 166 0.79 10.87 8.22
N GLU A 167 -0.36 11.15 7.59
CA GLU A 167 -1.68 10.76 8.14
C GLU A 167 -1.83 9.25 8.23
N LEU A 168 -1.42 8.55 7.16
CA LEU A 168 -1.48 7.09 7.10
C LEU A 168 -0.68 6.44 8.23
N PHE A 169 0.51 6.96 8.54
CA PHE A 169 1.39 6.42 9.56
C PHE A 169 0.98 6.81 10.99
N HIS A 170 0.62 8.08 11.22
CA HIS A 170 0.35 8.60 12.56
C HIS A 170 -1.12 8.55 12.96
N GLN A 171 -2.06 8.51 11.99
CA GLN A 171 -3.50 8.56 12.23
C GLN A 171 -4.26 7.47 11.47
N PRO A 172 -3.83 6.19 11.50
CA PRO A 172 -4.43 5.12 10.67
C PRO A 172 -5.92 4.90 10.97
N GLN A 173 -6.37 5.10 12.20
CA GLN A 173 -7.78 4.93 12.57
C GLN A 173 -8.65 6.05 11.98
N LYS A 174 -8.16 7.29 11.98
CA LYS A 174 -8.83 8.42 11.36
C LYS A 174 -8.95 8.20 9.85
N PHE A 175 -7.83 7.86 9.20
CA PHE A 175 -7.81 7.50 7.78
C PHE A 175 -8.87 6.45 7.42
N LEU A 176 -8.91 5.33 8.15
CA LEU A 176 -9.86 4.25 7.90
C LEU A 176 -11.32 4.70 8.12
N ALA A 177 -11.58 5.55 9.12
CA ALA A 177 -12.92 6.07 9.38
C ALA A 177 -13.40 7.00 8.25
N GLU A 178 -12.57 7.92 7.79
CA GLU A 178 -12.88 8.87 6.71
C GLU A 178 -13.04 8.15 5.37
N LEU A 179 -12.14 7.21 5.06
CA LEU A 179 -12.25 6.38 3.86
C LEU A 179 -13.52 5.54 3.87
N ARG A 180 -13.88 4.95 5.01
CA ARG A 180 -15.13 4.17 5.17
C ARG A 180 -16.35 5.03 4.95
N ALA A 181 -16.39 6.24 5.49
CA ALA A 181 -17.48 7.19 5.28
C ALA A 181 -17.64 7.55 3.79
N THR A 182 -16.54 7.81 3.10
CA THR A 182 -16.49 8.06 1.66
C THR A 182 -16.97 6.84 0.86
N TRP A 183 -16.52 5.65 1.23
CA TRP A 183 -16.89 4.40 0.57
C TRP A 183 -18.39 4.10 0.71
N VAL A 184 -18.96 4.24 1.92
CA VAL A 184 -20.39 4.01 2.16
C VAL A 184 -21.25 4.98 1.36
N SER A 185 -20.95 6.29 1.44
CA SER A 185 -21.73 7.33 0.72
C SER A 185 -21.60 7.24 -0.80
N GLY A 186 -20.43 6.83 -1.30
CA GLY A 186 -20.20 6.64 -2.73
C GLY A 186 -20.90 5.41 -3.29
N ARG A 187 -20.90 4.30 -2.54
CA ARG A 187 -21.59 3.07 -2.91
C ARG A 187 -23.09 3.28 -3.11
N GLU A 188 -23.73 4.06 -2.24
CA GLU A 188 -25.15 4.40 -2.37
C GLU A 188 -25.43 5.17 -3.67
N ARG A 189 -24.55 6.12 -4.03
CA ARG A 189 -24.66 6.86 -5.30
C ARG A 189 -24.54 5.96 -6.52
N VAL A 190 -23.55 5.06 -6.53
CA VAL A 190 -23.34 4.10 -7.63
C VAL A 190 -24.57 3.19 -7.80
N LEU A 191 -25.12 2.65 -6.70
CA LEU A 191 -26.32 1.81 -6.75
C LEU A 191 -27.53 2.56 -7.29
N GLN A 192 -27.75 3.84 -6.88
CA GLN A 192 -28.85 4.66 -7.40
C GLN A 192 -28.72 4.96 -8.89
N GLN A 193 -27.49 5.13 -9.41
CA GLN A 193 -27.26 5.33 -10.84
C GLN A 193 -27.58 4.07 -11.66
N VAL A 194 -27.18 2.89 -11.19
CA VAL A 194 -27.48 1.61 -11.86
C VAL A 194 -28.99 1.39 -11.91
N VAL A 195 -29.72 1.64 -10.82
CA VAL A 195 -31.20 1.48 -10.78
C VAL A 195 -31.93 2.47 -11.71
N ARG A 196 -31.38 3.66 -11.95
CA ARG A 196 -31.97 4.64 -12.88
C ARG A 196 -31.74 4.34 -14.35
N GLN A 197 -30.76 3.49 -14.67
CA GLN A 197 -30.39 3.11 -16.03
C GLN A 197 -30.99 1.76 -16.46
N ALA A 198 -31.54 0.99 -15.51
CA ALA A 198 -32.24 -0.26 -15.72
C ALA A 198 -33.75 -0.06 -15.89
#